data_e2f9e33af827d7b15db0278f96d77e7a
#
_entry.id   e2f9e33af827d7b15db0278f96d77e7a
#
_cell.length_a   1.000
_cell.length_b   1.000
_cell.length_c   1.000
_cell.angle_alpha   90.00
_cell.angle_beta   90.00
_cell.angle_gamma   90.00
#
_symmetry.space_group_name_H-M   'P 1'
#
loop_
_entity.id
_entity.type
_entity.pdbx_description
1 polymer ?
#
loop_
_entity_poly.entity_id
_entity_poly.type
_entity_poly.pdbx_seq_one_letter_code
_entity_poly.pdbx_strand_id
1 'polypeptide(L)'
;MIRWSEDEFNKRFGKRVAKTKGNKYKNKKITYNGLKFDSRKEFNRYIELKKLANLGYIEDLQLQTSFILQESFKDNIGRTERAIKYLADFVYTKDGVKYVEDVKSAITRKEPTYVIKRKLFKYKYPEYTFVEYD
;
A
#
# COMPACT_ATOMS: atom_id res chain seq x y z
N MET A 1 -11.68 16.49 9.37
CA MET A 1 -11.34 15.31 8.55
C MET A 1 -12.62 14.69 8.02
N ILE A 2 -12.68 14.49 6.72
CA ILE A 2 -13.86 13.87 6.12
C ILE A 2 -13.75 12.37 6.28
N ARG A 3 -14.56 11.82 7.15
CA ARG A 3 -14.76 10.37 7.23
C ARG A 3 -16.11 10.09 6.58
N TRP A 4 -16.09 9.18 5.63
CA TRP A 4 -17.33 8.73 5.05
C TRP A 4 -17.95 7.66 5.93
N SER A 5 -19.26 7.85 6.20
CA SER A 5 -20.03 6.79 6.84
C SER A 5 -20.13 5.58 5.89
N GLU A 6 -20.43 4.42 6.45
CA GLU A 6 -20.66 3.20 5.66
C GLU A 6 -21.70 3.44 4.57
N ASP A 7 -22.79 4.13 4.91
CA ASP A 7 -23.87 4.43 3.98
C ASP A 7 -23.44 5.37 2.87
N GLU A 8 -22.70 6.42 3.19
CA GLU A 8 -22.15 7.35 2.19
C GLU A 8 -21.18 6.67 1.25
N PHE A 9 -20.34 5.81 1.79
CA PHE A 9 -19.41 5.02 1.00
C PHE A 9 -20.15 4.11 0.03
N ASN A 10 -21.13 3.35 0.51
CA ASN A 10 -21.92 2.42 -0.29
C ASN A 10 -22.75 3.15 -1.35
N LYS A 11 -23.32 4.30 -1.02
CA LYS A 11 -24.08 5.13 -1.94
C LYS A 11 -23.21 5.63 -3.09
N ARG A 12 -21.98 6.01 -2.80
CA ARG A 12 -21.07 6.63 -3.78
C ARG A 12 -20.26 5.59 -4.56
N PHE A 13 -19.87 4.49 -3.93
CA PHE A 13 -18.96 3.50 -4.50
C PHE A 13 -19.50 2.08 -4.53
N GLY A 14 -20.61 1.80 -3.89
CA GLY A 14 -21.15 0.44 -3.78
C GLY A 14 -21.43 -0.24 -5.11
N LYS A 15 -21.84 0.52 -6.12
CA LYS A 15 -22.08 0.00 -7.46
C LYS A 15 -20.79 -0.24 -8.28
N ARG A 16 -19.64 0.22 -7.78
CA ARG A 16 -18.35 0.13 -8.46
C ARG A 16 -17.44 -0.91 -7.86
N VAL A 17 -17.94 -1.63 -6.87
CA VAL A 17 -17.18 -2.67 -6.18
C VAL A 17 -17.39 -3.97 -6.93
N ALA A 18 -16.38 -4.42 -7.65
CA ALA A 18 -16.42 -5.70 -8.32
C ALA A 18 -16.21 -6.83 -7.31
N LYS A 19 -17.21 -7.71 -7.21
CA LYS A 19 -17.02 -8.98 -6.51
C LYS A 19 -16.18 -9.88 -7.41
N THR A 20 -14.94 -10.12 -7.03
CA THR A 20 -14.12 -11.10 -7.72
C THR A 20 -14.50 -12.50 -7.23
N LYS A 21 -14.99 -13.35 -8.14
CA LYS A 21 -15.15 -14.78 -7.85
C LYS A 21 -13.79 -15.33 -7.45
N GLY A 22 -13.72 -15.97 -6.27
CA GLY A 22 -12.49 -16.57 -5.77
C GLY A 22 -11.64 -15.69 -4.88
N ASN A 23 -12.12 -14.52 -4.49
CA ASN A 23 -11.43 -13.72 -3.49
C ASN A 23 -11.57 -14.36 -2.12
N LYS A 24 -10.53 -15.10 -1.72
CA LYS A 24 -10.48 -15.88 -0.48
C LYS A 24 -10.72 -15.05 0.78
N TYR A 25 -10.42 -13.75 0.73
CA TYR A 25 -10.50 -12.85 1.89
C TYR A 25 -11.68 -11.90 1.81
N LYS A 26 -12.57 -12.07 0.84
CA LYS A 26 -13.75 -11.22 0.62
C LYS A 26 -13.43 -9.72 0.50
N ASN A 27 -12.20 -9.37 0.15
CA ASN A 27 -11.80 -7.99 -0.08
C ASN A 27 -12.41 -7.48 -1.38
N LYS A 28 -13.07 -6.34 -1.29
CA LYS A 28 -13.67 -5.69 -2.44
C LYS A 28 -12.67 -4.69 -3.00
N LYS A 29 -12.27 -4.87 -4.26
CA LYS A 29 -11.44 -3.90 -4.96
C LYS A 29 -12.27 -2.67 -5.31
N ILE A 30 -11.68 -1.50 -5.14
CA ILE A 30 -12.33 -0.21 -5.36
C ILE A 30 -11.54 0.54 -6.43
N THR A 31 -12.26 1.12 -7.39
CA THR A 31 -11.66 2.01 -8.40
C THR A 31 -12.19 3.43 -8.19
N TYR A 32 -11.27 4.38 -8.11
CA TYR A 32 -11.59 5.79 -7.93
C TYR A 32 -10.62 6.64 -8.76
N ASN A 33 -11.16 7.46 -9.67
CA ASN A 33 -10.36 8.31 -10.58
C ASN A 33 -9.23 7.53 -11.30
N GLY A 34 -9.53 6.32 -11.75
CA GLY A 34 -8.55 5.47 -12.44
C GLY A 34 -7.58 4.75 -11.49
N LEU A 35 -7.63 5.00 -10.20
CA LEU A 35 -6.80 4.34 -9.20
C LEU A 35 -7.52 3.12 -8.65
N LYS A 36 -6.79 2.03 -8.49
CA LYS A 36 -7.32 0.77 -7.95
C LYS A 36 -6.82 0.56 -6.52
N PHE A 37 -7.74 0.24 -5.62
CA PHE A 37 -7.44 -0.06 -4.23
C PHE A 37 -7.90 -1.47 -3.90
N ASP A 38 -7.05 -2.23 -3.20
CA ASP A 38 -7.34 -3.63 -2.88
C ASP A 38 -8.37 -3.79 -1.77
N SER A 39 -8.60 -2.75 -0.98
CA SER A 39 -9.55 -2.81 0.12
C SER A 39 -10.15 -1.44 0.41
N ARG A 40 -11.27 -1.45 1.16
CA ARG A 40 -11.89 -0.23 1.65
C ARG A 40 -10.98 0.51 2.62
N LYS A 41 -10.24 -0.21 3.47
CA LYS A 41 -9.28 0.40 4.40
C LYS A 41 -8.21 1.19 3.66
N GLU A 42 -7.66 0.62 2.60
CA GLU A 42 -6.66 1.29 1.78
C GLU A 42 -7.23 2.53 1.12
N PHE A 43 -8.43 2.43 0.55
CA PHE A 43 -9.11 3.57 -0.05
C PHE A 43 -9.39 4.68 0.97
N ASN A 44 -9.90 4.34 2.14
CA ASN A 44 -10.17 5.31 3.20
C ASN A 44 -8.89 6.01 3.65
N ARG A 45 -7.81 5.25 3.76
CA ARG A 45 -6.51 5.83 4.12
C ARG A 45 -6.01 6.78 3.04
N TYR A 46 -6.21 6.43 1.77
CA TYR A 46 -5.87 7.33 0.67
C TYR A 46 -6.60 8.68 0.79
N ILE A 47 -7.88 8.65 1.08
CA ILE A 47 -8.68 9.89 1.23
C ILE A 47 -8.13 10.75 2.37
N GLU A 48 -7.78 10.13 3.50
CA GLU A 48 -7.17 10.85 4.63
C GLU A 48 -5.83 11.48 4.24
N LEU A 49 -4.96 10.71 3.59
CA LEU A 49 -3.64 11.20 3.16
C LEU A 49 -3.77 12.30 2.10
N LYS A 50 -4.70 12.14 1.17
CA LYS A 50 -4.95 13.15 0.13
C LYS A 50 -5.38 14.47 0.76
N LYS A 51 -6.23 14.41 1.78
CA LYS A 51 -6.64 15.59 2.52
C LYS A 51 -5.46 16.26 3.23
N LEU A 52 -4.62 15.47 3.89
CA LEU A 52 -3.41 15.98 4.55
C LEU A 52 -2.45 16.64 3.54
N ALA A 53 -2.31 16.05 2.35
CA ALA A 53 -1.50 16.62 1.30
C ALA A 53 -2.06 17.95 0.82
N ASN A 54 -3.38 18.04 0.62
CA ASN A 54 -4.04 19.27 0.18
C ASN A 54 -3.92 20.38 1.22
N LEU A 55 -3.87 20.03 2.51
CA LEU A 55 -3.69 20.99 3.60
C LEU A 55 -2.21 21.34 3.86
N GLY A 56 -1.29 20.70 3.16
CA GLY A 56 0.15 20.96 3.30
C GLY A 56 0.83 20.26 4.46
N TYR A 57 0.17 19.34 5.15
CA TYR A 57 0.77 18.59 6.25
C TYR A 57 1.73 17.51 5.80
N ILE A 58 1.52 16.98 4.60
CA ILE A 58 2.43 16.02 3.97
C ILE A 58 2.72 16.44 2.54
N GLU A 59 3.86 15.99 2.00
CA GLU A 59 4.31 16.32 0.65
C GLU A 59 4.66 15.04 -0.11
N ASP A 60 4.68 15.16 -1.44
CA ASP A 60 5.12 14.09 -2.35
C ASP A 60 4.39 12.75 -2.11
N LEU A 61 3.07 12.81 -1.94
CA LEU A 61 2.26 11.61 -1.79
C LEU A 61 2.29 10.79 -3.07
N GLN A 62 2.79 9.56 -2.95
CA GLN A 62 2.84 8.58 -4.02
C GLN A 62 2.10 7.32 -3.61
N LEU A 63 1.43 6.70 -4.57
CA LEU A 63 0.67 5.46 -4.36
C LEU A 63 1.40 4.30 -5.01
N GLN A 64 1.31 3.14 -4.36
CA GLN A 64 1.79 1.87 -4.93
C GLN A 64 3.20 1.99 -5.51
N THR A 65 4.11 2.52 -4.69
CA THR A 65 5.51 2.70 -5.06
C THR A 65 6.28 1.39 -4.91
N SER A 66 6.98 1.01 -5.96
CA SER A 66 7.77 -0.22 -5.99
C SER A 66 9.21 0.04 -5.52
N PHE A 67 9.69 -0.79 -4.61
CA PHE A 67 11.08 -0.75 -4.12
C PHE A 67 11.75 -2.08 -4.44
N ILE A 68 12.95 -2.02 -5.00
CA ILE A 68 13.73 -3.23 -5.29
C ILE A 68 14.43 -3.67 -4.01
N LEU A 69 14.13 -4.89 -3.56
CA LEU A 69 14.78 -5.51 -2.40
C LEU A 69 16.00 -6.32 -2.82
N GLN A 70 15.93 -6.94 -3.99
CA GLN A 70 17.01 -7.70 -4.57
C GLN A 70 16.96 -7.54 -6.09
N GLU A 71 18.08 -7.15 -6.68
CA GLU A 71 18.18 -7.05 -8.14
C GLU A 71 18.08 -8.42 -8.79
N SER A 72 17.63 -8.47 -10.03
CA SER A 72 17.69 -9.72 -10.79
C SER A 72 19.14 -10.09 -11.02
N PHE A 73 19.42 -11.38 -11.05
CA PHE A 73 20.79 -11.87 -11.24
C PHE A 73 20.76 -13.22 -11.94
N LYS A 74 21.91 -13.65 -12.43
CA LYS A 74 22.10 -15.01 -12.93
C LYS A 74 22.85 -15.83 -11.90
N ASP A 75 22.34 -17.04 -11.64
CA ASP A 75 23.02 -17.97 -10.75
C ASP A 75 24.27 -18.58 -11.41
N ASN A 76 24.96 -19.46 -10.69
CA ASN A 76 26.21 -20.05 -11.14
C ASN A 76 26.07 -20.99 -12.34
N ILE A 77 24.87 -21.37 -12.72
CA ILE A 77 24.60 -22.20 -13.91
C ILE A 77 23.90 -21.43 -15.02
N GLY A 78 23.85 -20.07 -14.90
CA GLY A 78 23.34 -19.19 -15.93
C GLY A 78 21.83 -19.01 -15.95
N ARG A 79 21.11 -19.46 -14.90
CA ARG A 79 19.67 -19.22 -14.79
C ARG A 79 19.42 -17.83 -14.24
N THR A 80 18.41 -17.16 -14.82
CA THR A 80 18.01 -15.83 -14.33
C THR A 80 17.06 -15.95 -13.16
N GLU A 81 17.43 -15.32 -12.04
CA GLU A 81 16.56 -15.11 -10.91
C GLU A 81 15.99 -13.69 -10.98
N ARG A 82 14.68 -13.57 -10.88
CA ARG A 82 14.00 -12.29 -11.01
C ARG A 82 14.21 -11.42 -9.76
N ALA A 83 14.13 -10.11 -9.93
CA ALA A 83 14.18 -9.18 -8.83
C ALA A 83 13.04 -9.43 -7.82
N ILE A 84 13.36 -9.23 -6.54
CA ILE A 84 12.35 -9.21 -5.48
C ILE A 84 12.01 -7.75 -5.22
N LYS A 85 10.72 -7.42 -5.30
CA LYS A 85 10.23 -6.06 -5.10
C LYS A 85 9.23 -6.01 -3.96
N TYR A 86 9.22 -4.89 -3.25
CA TYR A 86 8.19 -4.56 -2.27
C TYR A 86 7.35 -3.43 -2.83
N LEU A 87 6.04 -3.62 -2.85
CA LEU A 87 5.09 -2.61 -3.29
C LEU A 87 4.44 -1.97 -2.07
N ALA A 88 4.80 -0.71 -1.81
CA ALA A 88 4.24 0.06 -0.70
C ALA A 88 2.90 0.68 -1.12
N ASP A 89 1.95 0.70 -0.21
CA ASP A 89 0.65 1.33 -0.49
C ASP A 89 0.79 2.84 -0.64
N PHE A 90 1.52 3.49 0.28
CA PHE A 90 1.70 4.95 0.26
C PHE A 90 3.12 5.33 0.64
N VAL A 91 3.62 6.37 -0.01
CA VAL A 91 4.91 7.00 0.30
C VAL A 91 4.67 8.49 0.36
N TYR A 92 5.19 9.15 1.38
CA TYR A 92 5.06 10.60 1.53
C TYR A 92 6.18 11.16 2.41
N THR A 93 6.30 12.48 2.42
CA THR A 93 7.24 13.20 3.28
C THR A 93 6.43 14.04 4.27
N LYS A 94 6.80 13.99 5.53
CA LYS A 94 6.20 14.80 6.60
C LYS A 94 7.32 15.36 7.45
N ASP A 95 7.37 16.69 7.58
CA ASP A 95 8.38 17.39 8.37
C ASP A 95 9.82 16.96 8.01
N GLY A 96 10.08 16.79 6.71
CA GLY A 96 11.39 16.37 6.21
C GLY A 96 11.70 14.89 6.35
N VAL A 97 10.80 14.10 6.94
CA VAL A 97 10.98 12.65 7.13
C VAL A 97 10.19 11.89 6.08
N LYS A 98 10.83 10.93 5.43
CA LYS A 98 10.19 10.06 4.44
C LYS A 98 9.50 8.90 5.12
N TYR A 99 8.23 8.69 4.79
CA TYR A 99 7.40 7.61 5.32
C TYR A 99 7.00 6.65 4.22
N VAL A 100 7.05 5.38 4.55
CA VAL A 100 6.43 4.30 3.76
C VAL A 100 5.35 3.70 4.62
N GLU A 101 4.13 3.67 4.09
CA GLU A 101 2.97 3.19 4.81
C GLU A 101 2.34 2.01 4.09
N ASP A 102 2.01 0.98 4.84
CA ASP A 102 1.35 -0.21 4.34
C ASP A 102 0.10 -0.46 5.17
N VAL A 103 -1.03 -0.59 4.49
CA VAL A 103 -2.31 -0.87 5.16
C VAL A 103 -2.43 -2.38 5.35
N LYS A 104 -2.32 -2.82 6.59
CA LYS A 104 -2.31 -4.25 6.93
C LYS A 104 -3.15 -4.54 8.16
N SER A 105 -4.00 -5.57 8.06
CA SER A 105 -4.68 -6.11 9.23
C SER A 105 -3.71 -6.91 10.11
N ALA A 106 -4.12 -7.20 11.34
CA ALA A 106 -3.32 -8.01 12.26
C ALA A 106 -2.98 -9.38 11.67
N ILE A 107 -3.88 -9.96 10.90
CA ILE A 107 -3.67 -11.28 10.27
C ILE A 107 -2.63 -11.18 9.15
N THR A 108 -2.75 -10.20 8.26
CA THR A 108 -1.85 -10.04 7.12
C THR A 108 -0.45 -9.62 7.53
N ARG A 109 -0.29 -8.97 8.69
CA ARG A 109 1.03 -8.63 9.25
C ARG A 109 1.87 -9.86 9.58
N LYS A 110 1.23 -11.01 9.78
CA LYS A 110 1.89 -12.28 10.14
C LYS A 110 2.22 -13.14 8.93
N GLU A 111 1.80 -12.73 7.74
CA GLU A 111 2.08 -13.49 6.52
C GLU A 111 3.60 -13.55 6.28
N PRO A 112 4.19 -14.78 6.09
CA PRO A 112 5.64 -14.94 5.99
C PRO A 112 6.30 -14.11 4.88
N THR A 113 5.71 -14.06 3.69
CA THR A 113 6.24 -13.29 2.57
C THR A 113 6.28 -11.80 2.90
N TYR A 114 5.21 -11.29 3.51
CA TYR A 114 5.16 -9.89 3.92
C TYR A 114 6.22 -9.59 4.98
N VAL A 115 6.36 -10.45 5.99
CA VAL A 115 7.35 -10.26 7.07
C VAL A 115 8.76 -10.17 6.51
N ILE A 116 9.11 -11.06 5.57
CA ILE A 116 10.43 -11.07 4.93
C ILE A 116 10.65 -9.78 4.14
N LYS A 117 9.69 -9.38 3.32
CA LYS A 117 9.80 -8.15 2.53
C LYS A 117 9.92 -6.91 3.41
N ARG A 118 9.13 -6.84 4.49
CA ARG A 118 9.21 -5.73 5.45
C ARG A 118 10.60 -5.62 6.06
N LYS A 119 11.16 -6.73 6.52
CA LYS A 119 12.51 -6.76 7.12
C LYS A 119 13.57 -6.33 6.12
N LEU A 120 13.51 -6.86 4.89
CA LEU A 120 14.46 -6.50 3.84
C LEU A 120 14.33 -5.03 3.46
N PHE A 121 13.11 -4.52 3.40
CA PHE A 121 12.88 -3.10 3.11
C PHE A 121 13.53 -2.21 4.17
N LYS A 122 13.27 -2.48 5.44
CA LYS A 122 13.85 -1.68 6.54
C LYS A 122 15.38 -1.72 6.53
N TYR A 123 15.94 -2.86 6.18
CA TYR A 123 17.40 -3.05 6.10
C TYR A 123 18.00 -2.25 4.94
N LYS A 124 17.37 -2.34 3.77
CA LYS A 124 17.91 -1.72 2.55
C LYS A 124 17.63 -0.23 2.44
N TYR A 125 16.51 0.23 2.98
CA TYR A 125 16.06 1.62 2.89
C TYR A 125 15.89 2.25 4.27
N PRO A 126 16.99 2.39 5.04
CA PRO A 126 16.91 2.90 6.42
C PRO A 126 16.47 4.37 6.51
N GLU A 127 16.54 5.12 5.41
CA GLU A 127 16.11 6.51 5.35
C GLU A 127 14.59 6.68 5.43
N TYR A 128 13.83 5.62 5.22
CA TYR A 128 12.37 5.66 5.33
C TYR A 128 11.91 5.19 6.69
N THR A 129 10.90 5.85 7.23
CA THR A 129 10.17 5.36 8.41
C THR A 129 9.03 4.50 7.92
N PHE A 130 9.02 3.25 8.34
CA PHE A 130 8.01 2.28 7.92
C PHE A 130 6.86 2.26 8.90
N VAL A 131 5.62 2.41 8.41
CA VAL A 131 4.41 2.45 9.21
C VAL A 131 3.43 1.39 8.71
N GLU A 132 2.95 0.56 9.63
CA GLU A 132 1.83 -0.34 9.36
C GLU A 132 0.55 0.31 9.87
N TYR A 133 -0.39 0.54 8.97
CA TYR A 133 -1.67 1.19 9.28
C TYR A 133 -2.80 0.17 9.22
N ASP A 134 -3.62 0.13 10.25
CA ASP A 134 -4.79 -0.77 10.30
C ASP A 134 -6.10 0.03 10.34
#